data_27bc104ae86ccd99fd89a35b53821590
#
_entry.id   27bc104ae86ccd99fd89a35b53821590
#
_cell.length_a   1.000
_cell.length_b   1.000
_cell.length_c   1.000
_cell.angle_alpha   90.00
_cell.angle_beta   90.00
_cell.angle_gamma   90.00
#
_symmetry.space_group_name_H-M   'P 1'
#
loop_
_entity.id
_entity.type
_entity.pdbx_description
1 polymer ?
#
loop_
_entity_poly.entity_id
_entity_poly.type
_entity_poly.pdbx_seq_one_letter_code
_entity_poly.pdbx_strand_id
1 'polypeptide(L)'
;PAAAGATATLLEPREARMNLDGRNWSCDSAGQCVGRGGGNTQPLMRECRRFVARFGAVSAFSREGLALTGAELGQCNAAANA
;
A
#
# COMPACT_ATOMS: atom_id res chain seq x y z
N PRO A 1 -11.60 -2.46 -16.70
CA PRO A 1 -10.33 -3.14 -16.83
C PRO A 1 -9.64 -3.27 -15.48
N ALA A 2 -8.97 -4.37 -15.30
CA ALA A 2 -8.23 -4.59 -14.08
C ALA A 2 -7.14 -3.54 -13.94
N ALA A 3 -7.03 -2.95 -12.78
CA ALA A 3 -5.95 -2.01 -12.54
C ALA A 3 -4.64 -2.77 -12.45
N ALA A 4 -3.69 -2.40 -13.30
CA ALA A 4 -2.33 -2.94 -13.21
C ALA A 4 -1.62 -2.14 -12.13
N GLY A 5 -1.87 -2.48 -10.88
CA GLY A 5 -1.27 -1.73 -9.81
C GLY A 5 -1.75 -2.21 -8.46
N ALA A 6 -1.54 -1.37 -7.46
CA ALA A 6 -1.87 -1.70 -6.08
C ALA A 6 -2.80 -0.64 -5.49
N THR A 7 -3.53 -1.02 -4.45
CA THR A 7 -4.38 -0.09 -3.72
C THR A 7 -4.18 -0.29 -2.23
N ALA A 8 -4.38 0.77 -1.47
CA ALA A 8 -4.27 0.72 -0.02
C ALA A 8 -5.22 1.73 0.59
N THR A 9 -5.63 1.47 1.83
CA THR A 9 -6.46 2.40 2.59
C THR A 9 -5.73 2.72 3.88
N LEU A 10 -5.45 4.00 4.10
CA LEU A 10 -4.74 4.44 5.29
C LEU A 10 -5.67 4.43 6.50
N LEU A 11 -5.15 3.99 7.66
CA LEU A 11 -5.88 4.10 8.91
C LEU A 11 -6.05 5.56 9.33
N GLU A 12 -5.04 6.38 9.04
CA GLU A 12 -5.10 7.81 9.30
C GLU A 12 -5.10 8.53 7.95
N PRO A 13 -6.27 8.89 7.42
CA PRO A 13 -6.37 9.48 6.08
C PRO A 13 -5.58 10.77 5.94
N ARG A 14 -4.84 10.88 4.84
CA ARG A 14 -4.12 12.10 4.50
C ARG A 14 -3.74 12.05 3.02
N GLU A 15 -3.67 13.20 2.41
CA GLU A 15 -3.19 13.30 1.04
C GLU A 15 -1.68 13.15 1.02
N ALA A 16 -1.19 12.37 0.07
CA ALA A 16 0.24 12.18 -0.09
C ALA A 16 0.52 11.63 -1.48
N ARG A 17 1.71 11.90 -1.99
CA ARG A 17 2.17 11.35 -3.26
C ARG A 17 3.64 11.00 -3.11
N MET A 18 4.01 9.84 -3.65
CA MET A 18 5.39 9.40 -3.55
C MET A 18 5.65 8.30 -4.58
N ASN A 19 6.83 8.33 -5.18
CA ASN A 19 7.29 7.19 -5.96
C ASN A 19 7.97 6.23 -5.00
N LEU A 20 7.51 4.99 -5.00
CA LEU A 20 8.04 3.99 -4.09
C LEU A 20 8.29 2.71 -4.88
N ASP A 21 9.55 2.34 -4.98
CA ASP A 21 9.98 1.12 -5.68
C ASP A 21 9.48 1.07 -7.13
N GLY A 22 9.51 2.22 -7.79
CA GLY A 22 9.09 2.34 -9.19
C GLY A 22 7.60 2.51 -9.40
N ARG A 23 6.82 2.51 -8.33
CA ARG A 23 5.37 2.66 -8.40
C ARG A 23 4.98 4.04 -7.89
N ASN A 24 4.16 4.75 -8.66
CA ASN A 24 3.69 6.08 -8.27
C ASN A 24 2.46 5.95 -7.39
N TRP A 25 2.61 6.23 -6.11
CA TRP A 25 1.52 6.17 -5.15
C TRP A 25 0.89 7.54 -4.97
N SER A 26 -0.43 7.57 -4.91
CA SER A 26 -1.19 8.78 -4.70
C SER A 26 -2.34 8.47 -3.73
N CYS A 27 -2.39 9.20 -2.63
CA CYS A 27 -3.43 9.04 -1.61
C CYS A 27 -4.29 10.29 -1.57
N ASP A 28 -5.61 10.12 -1.52
CA ASP A 28 -6.53 11.26 -1.42
C ASP A 28 -6.83 11.57 0.06
N SER A 29 -7.65 12.59 0.28
CA SER A 29 -7.97 13.04 1.63
C SER A 29 -8.79 12.02 2.42
N ALA A 30 -9.40 11.07 1.76
CA ALA A 30 -10.13 9.98 2.41
C ALA A 30 -9.21 8.81 2.78
N GLY A 31 -7.92 8.91 2.45
CA GLY A 31 -6.97 7.84 2.74
C GLY A 31 -6.95 6.72 1.72
N GLN A 32 -7.63 6.90 0.59
CA GLN A 32 -7.62 5.90 -0.47
C GLN A 32 -6.38 6.12 -1.34
N CYS A 33 -5.54 5.09 -1.43
CA CYS A 33 -4.28 5.18 -2.13
C CYS A 33 -4.28 4.27 -3.35
N VAL A 34 -3.74 4.77 -4.45
CA VAL A 34 -3.58 4.01 -5.68
C VAL A 34 -2.13 4.07 -6.10
N GLY A 35 -1.54 2.92 -6.36
CA GLY A 35 -0.17 2.82 -6.87
C GLY A 35 -0.18 2.36 -8.30
N ARG A 36 0.46 3.11 -9.18
CA ARG A 36 0.49 2.84 -10.62
C ARG A 36 1.91 2.59 -11.08
N GLY A 37 2.04 1.72 -12.07
CA GLY A 37 3.34 1.37 -12.61
C GLY A 37 4.05 0.36 -11.75
N GLY A 38 5.36 0.24 -11.91
CA GLY A 38 6.17 -0.68 -11.15
C GLY A 38 6.12 -2.09 -11.68
N GLY A 39 5.25 -2.90 -11.19
CA GLY A 39 5.15 -4.30 -11.57
C GLY A 39 5.33 -5.20 -10.35
N ASN A 40 5.32 -6.50 -10.57
CA ASN A 40 5.37 -7.47 -9.48
C ASN A 40 6.80 -7.91 -9.21
N THR A 41 7.65 -6.96 -8.80
CA THR A 41 9.05 -7.24 -8.60
C THR A 41 9.37 -7.72 -7.19
N GLN A 42 8.41 -7.70 -6.28
CA GLN A 42 8.63 -8.13 -4.90
C GLN A 42 7.36 -8.76 -4.33
N PRO A 43 7.49 -9.57 -3.27
CA PRO A 43 6.32 -10.18 -2.62
C PRO A 43 5.36 -9.12 -2.09
N LEU A 44 4.07 -9.45 -2.10
CA LEU A 44 3.02 -8.53 -1.68
C LEU A 44 3.25 -8.00 -0.25
N MET A 45 3.61 -8.88 0.68
CA MET A 45 3.86 -8.48 2.06
C MET A 45 5.02 -7.49 2.16
N ARG A 46 6.08 -7.73 1.37
CA ARG A 46 7.22 -6.82 1.39
C ARG A 46 6.84 -5.45 0.85
N GLU A 47 6.06 -5.43 -0.22
CA GLU A 47 5.61 -4.15 -0.76
C GLU A 47 4.76 -3.40 0.26
N CYS A 48 3.87 -4.10 0.97
CA CYS A 48 3.05 -3.50 2.00
C CYS A 48 3.91 -2.89 3.12
N ARG A 49 4.91 -3.63 3.59
CA ARG A 49 5.78 -3.13 4.66
C ARG A 49 6.53 -1.88 4.25
N ARG A 50 7.02 -1.85 3.02
CA ARG A 50 7.72 -0.66 2.53
C ARG A 50 6.76 0.51 2.39
N PHE A 51 5.52 0.23 1.98
CA PHE A 51 4.50 1.27 1.88
C PHE A 51 4.19 1.88 3.26
N VAL A 52 3.91 1.03 4.27
CA VAL A 52 3.54 1.56 5.59
C VAL A 52 4.70 2.28 6.26
N ALA A 53 5.93 1.94 5.95
CA ALA A 53 7.09 2.64 6.49
C ALA A 53 7.14 4.09 6.02
N ARG A 54 6.48 4.40 4.91
CA ARG A 54 6.47 5.76 4.35
C ARG A 54 5.16 6.48 4.56
N PHE A 55 4.03 5.76 4.43
CA PHE A 55 2.69 6.36 4.43
C PHE A 55 1.96 6.17 5.75
N GLY A 56 2.34 5.17 6.55
CA GLY A 56 1.65 4.85 7.77
C GLY A 56 0.81 3.59 7.66
N ALA A 57 0.23 3.15 8.77
CA ALA A 57 -0.52 1.90 8.84
C ALA A 57 -1.73 1.92 7.93
N VAL A 58 -2.12 0.73 7.46
CA VAL A 58 -3.23 0.58 6.52
C VAL A 58 -4.28 -0.37 7.07
N SER A 59 -5.53 -0.15 6.67
CA SER A 59 -6.63 -1.07 6.97
C SER A 59 -6.87 -2.04 5.82
N ALA A 60 -6.28 -1.78 4.66
CA ALA A 60 -6.39 -2.66 3.50
C ALA A 60 -5.18 -2.43 2.60
N PHE A 61 -4.73 -3.48 1.96
CA PHE A 61 -3.65 -3.40 0.98
C PHE A 61 -3.84 -4.54 0.00
N SER A 62 -3.86 -4.22 -1.28
CA SER A 62 -4.02 -5.23 -2.31
C SER A 62 -3.21 -4.88 -3.54
N ARG A 63 -2.91 -5.90 -4.34
CA ARG A 63 -2.17 -5.74 -5.58
C ARG A 63 -2.72 -6.73 -6.59
N GLU A 64 -3.24 -6.20 -7.70
CA GLU A 64 -3.75 -7.00 -8.81
C GLU A 64 -4.73 -8.09 -8.36
N GLY A 65 -5.67 -7.70 -7.50
CA GLY A 65 -6.70 -8.59 -7.04
C GLY A 65 -6.34 -9.46 -5.84
N LEU A 66 -5.09 -9.40 -5.39
CA LEU A 66 -4.64 -10.14 -4.21
C LEU A 66 -4.63 -9.20 -3.01
N ALA A 67 -5.45 -9.49 -2.02
CA ALA A 67 -5.56 -8.66 -0.82
C ALA A 67 -4.94 -9.37 0.38
N LEU A 68 -4.32 -8.60 1.27
CA LEU A 68 -3.81 -9.15 2.52
C LEU A 68 -4.95 -9.48 3.46
N THR A 69 -4.80 -10.58 4.20
CA THR A 69 -5.74 -10.93 5.26
C THR A 69 -5.53 -10.01 6.45
N GLY A 70 -6.48 -10.07 7.43
CA GLY A 70 -6.33 -9.29 8.64
C GLY A 70 -5.04 -9.57 9.40
N ALA A 71 -4.66 -10.86 9.49
CA ALA A 71 -3.43 -11.23 10.15
C ALA A 71 -2.20 -10.69 9.41
N GLU A 72 -2.24 -10.74 8.09
CA GLU A 72 -1.14 -10.21 7.28
C GLU A 72 -1.05 -8.70 7.39
N LEU A 73 -2.19 -8.01 7.46
CA LEU A 73 -2.19 -6.57 7.67
C LEU A 73 -1.55 -6.20 8.99
N GLY A 74 -1.81 -6.97 10.05
CA GLY A 74 -1.16 -6.74 11.33
C GLY A 74 0.35 -6.85 11.23
N GLN A 75 0.84 -7.87 10.52
CA GLN A 75 2.28 -8.04 10.32
C GLN A 75 2.86 -6.90 9.48
N CYS A 76 2.13 -6.49 8.45
CA CYS A 76 2.57 -5.38 7.60
C CYS A 76 2.65 -4.09 8.41
N ASN A 77 1.61 -3.80 9.20
CA ASN A 77 1.52 -2.56 9.95
C ASN A 77 2.58 -2.45 11.06
N ALA A 78 3.15 -3.57 11.48
CA ALA A 78 4.24 -3.52 12.44
C ALA A 78 5.42 -2.70 11.91
N ALA A 79 5.60 -2.65 10.60
CA ALA A 79 6.69 -1.86 10.00
C ALA A 79 6.44 -0.36 10.10
N ALA A 80 5.20 0.07 10.32
CA ALA A 80 4.89 1.49 10.46
C ALA A 80 5.40 2.05 11.78
N ASN A 81 5.64 1.19 12.75
CA ASN A 81 6.08 1.59 14.09
C ASN A 81 7.57 1.34 14.31
N ALA A 82 8.26 0.92 13.29
CA ALA A 82 9.69 0.59 13.40
C ALA A 82 10.54 1.85 13.39
#